data_6a2a8ba7387a1658ce8041c596cf2d49
#
_entry.id   6a2a8ba7387a1658ce8041c596cf2d49
#
_cell.length_a   1.000
_cell.length_b   1.000
_cell.length_c   1.000
_cell.angle_alpha   90.00
_cell.angle_beta   90.00
_cell.angle_gamma   90.00
#
_symmetry.space_group_name_H-M   'P 1'
#
loop_
_entity.id
_entity.type
_entity.pdbx_description
1 polymer ?
#
loop_
_entity_poly.entity_id
_entity_poly.type
_entity_poly.pdbx_seq_one_letter_code
_entity_poly.pdbx_strand_id
1 'polypeptide(L)' 'MSPNLSMISDGKKFMWDGHLYDNKEDASRTAQAYQDEGFQVQIVEEGGKFLLYTRRTAKEVATTQ' A
#
# COMPACT_ATOMS: atom_id res chain seq x y z
N MET A 1 -13.55 -11.91 -9.35
CA MET A 1 -12.15 -12.17 -9.44
C MET A 1 -11.43 -11.64 -8.27
N SER A 2 -10.42 -12.34 -7.89
CA SER A 2 -9.65 -11.91 -6.76
C SER A 2 -8.70 -10.80 -7.16
N PRO A 3 -8.40 -9.89 -6.29
CA PRO A 3 -7.39 -8.88 -6.59
C PRO A 3 -6.02 -9.52 -6.73
N ASN A 4 -5.14 -8.85 -7.42
CA ASN A 4 -3.79 -9.32 -7.52
C ASN A 4 -3.12 -9.18 -6.17
N LEU A 5 -2.30 -10.14 -5.81
CA LEU A 5 -1.60 -10.09 -4.54
C LEU A 5 -0.46 -9.09 -4.56
N SER A 6 -0.01 -8.70 -5.73
CA SER A 6 1.09 -7.75 -5.81
C SER A 6 0.94 -6.91 -7.07
N MET A 7 1.65 -5.81 -7.11
CA MET A 7 1.68 -4.97 -8.31
C MET A 7 3.06 -4.38 -8.44
N ILE A 8 3.41 -4.01 -9.65
CA ILE A 8 4.67 -3.36 -9.92
C ILE A 8 4.39 -1.90 -10.20
N SER A 9 5.05 -1.01 -9.50
CA SER A 9 4.90 0.40 -9.72
C SER A 9 6.29 1.00 -9.73
N ASP A 10 6.61 1.69 -10.83
CA ASP A 10 7.90 2.35 -10.94
C ASP A 10 9.03 1.36 -10.76
N GLY A 11 8.86 0.16 -11.26
CA GLY A 11 9.87 -0.88 -11.15
C GLY A 11 9.99 -1.52 -9.79
N LYS A 12 9.09 -1.20 -8.87
CA LYS A 12 9.16 -1.75 -7.53
C LYS A 12 7.91 -2.57 -7.23
N LYS A 13 8.10 -3.64 -6.51
CA LYS A 13 6.99 -4.55 -6.23
C LYS A 13 6.31 -4.15 -4.93
N PHE A 14 5.00 -4.00 -5.00
CA PHE A 14 4.17 -3.71 -3.83
C PHE A 14 3.28 -4.91 -3.57
N MET A 15 2.99 -5.17 -2.32
CA MET A 15 2.16 -6.29 -1.93
C MET A 15 0.86 -5.78 -1.36
N TRP A 16 -0.24 -6.46 -1.68
CA TRP A 16 -1.56 -6.12 -1.17
C TRP A 16 -1.61 -6.44 0.31
N ASP A 17 -2.24 -5.55 1.09
CA ASP A 17 -2.31 -5.75 2.53
C ASP A 17 -3.40 -6.75 2.94
N GLY A 18 -4.17 -7.25 1.98
CA GLY A 18 -5.16 -8.27 2.27
C GLY A 18 -6.53 -7.75 2.67
N HIS A 19 -6.72 -6.44 2.66
CA HIS A 19 -7.98 -5.85 3.06
C HIS A 19 -8.63 -5.10 1.92
N LEU A 20 -9.96 -5.07 1.92
CA LEU A 20 -10.71 -4.28 0.97
C LEU A 20 -11.34 -3.13 1.73
N TYR A 21 -11.25 -1.94 1.17
CA TYR A 21 -11.81 -0.75 1.81
C TYR A 21 -12.99 -0.28 1.00
N ASP A 22 -14.06 0.10 1.69
CA ASP A 22 -15.29 0.47 1.01
C ASP A 22 -15.25 1.87 0.44
N ASN A 23 -14.41 2.74 0.97
CA ASN A 23 -14.36 4.09 0.47
C ASN A 23 -12.94 4.60 0.54
N LYS A 24 -12.69 5.66 -0.20
CA LYS A 24 -11.35 6.17 -0.33
C LYS A 24 -10.84 6.77 0.97
N GLU A 25 -11.75 7.30 1.76
CA GLU A 25 -11.33 7.93 2.99
C GLU A 25 -10.72 6.91 3.94
N ASP A 26 -11.35 5.74 4.06
CA ASP A 26 -10.81 4.71 4.90
C ASP A 26 -9.48 4.21 4.36
N ALA A 27 -9.39 4.05 3.05
CA ALA A 27 -8.14 3.62 2.45
C ALA A 27 -7.03 4.64 2.68
N SER A 28 -7.35 5.91 2.56
CA SER A 28 -6.35 6.95 2.76
C SER A 28 -5.87 7.00 4.20
N ARG A 29 -6.78 6.82 5.13
CA ARG A 29 -6.41 6.84 6.53
C ARG A 29 -5.46 5.70 6.87
N THR A 30 -5.77 4.53 6.35
CA THR A 30 -4.91 3.38 6.58
C THR A 30 -3.59 3.55 5.85
N ALA A 31 -3.63 4.11 4.65
CA ALA A 31 -2.40 4.37 3.92
C ALA A 31 -1.47 5.31 4.69
N GLN A 32 -2.05 6.30 5.34
CA GLN A 32 -1.25 7.22 6.11
C GLN A 32 -0.55 6.49 7.27
N ALA A 33 -1.28 5.58 7.91
CA ALA A 33 -0.69 4.82 9.00
C ALA A 33 0.48 3.96 8.51
N TYR A 34 0.34 3.36 7.33
CA TYR A 34 1.45 2.61 6.77
C TYR A 34 2.63 3.51 6.47
N GLN A 35 2.37 4.69 5.92
CA GLN A 35 3.45 5.60 5.60
C GLN A 35 4.19 6.04 6.85
N ASP A 36 3.46 6.23 7.93
CA ASP A 36 4.08 6.60 9.19
C ASP A 36 5.01 5.51 9.70
N GLU A 37 4.79 4.30 9.27
CA GLU A 37 5.65 3.20 9.69
C GLU A 37 6.75 2.89 8.69
N GLY A 38 6.91 3.71 7.68
CA GLY A 38 8.01 3.53 6.75
C GLY A 38 7.67 2.76 5.50
N PHE A 39 6.38 2.60 5.20
CA PHE A 39 5.98 1.92 3.99
C PHE A 39 5.63 2.93 2.90
N GLN A 40 5.87 2.54 1.66
CA GLN A 40 5.29 3.25 0.53
C GLN A 40 3.97 2.57 0.20
N VAL A 41 2.98 3.34 -0.21
CA VAL A 41 1.65 2.82 -0.40
C VAL A 41 1.11 3.27 -1.74
N GLN A 42 0.42 2.36 -2.43
CA GLN A 42 -0.33 2.69 -3.63
C GLN A 42 -1.78 2.34 -3.37
N ILE A 43 -2.69 3.22 -3.72
CA ILE A 43 -4.12 2.96 -3.58
C ILE A 43 -4.67 2.65 -4.95
N VAL A 44 -5.36 1.52 -5.06
CA VAL A 44 -5.93 1.08 -6.32
C VAL A 44 -7.42 0.91 -6.13
N GLU A 45 -8.21 1.42 -7.05
CA GLU A 45 -9.64 1.23 -7.02
C GLU A 45 -10.02 0.12 -7.97
N GLU A 46 -10.80 -0.84 -7.51
CA GLU A 46 -11.18 -1.95 -8.34
C GLU A 46 -12.54 -2.44 -7.91
N GLY A 47 -13.49 -2.43 -8.83
CA GLY A 47 -14.83 -2.97 -8.56
C GLY A 47 -15.56 -2.27 -7.44
N GLY A 48 -15.36 -0.98 -7.28
CA GLY A 48 -16.03 -0.23 -6.22
C GLY A 48 -15.37 -0.33 -4.88
N LYS A 49 -14.26 -1.02 -4.80
CA LYS A 49 -13.50 -1.13 -3.55
C LYS A 49 -12.13 -0.56 -3.75
N PHE A 50 -11.47 -0.26 -2.65
CA PHE A 50 -10.12 0.27 -2.70
C PHE A 50 -9.18 -0.73 -2.06
N LEU A 51 -7.99 -0.87 -2.64
CA LEU A 51 -6.99 -1.80 -2.16
C LEU A 51 -5.72 -1.03 -1.89
N LEU A 52 -5.00 -1.42 -0.87
CA LEU A 52 -3.72 -0.80 -0.56
C LEU A 52 -2.61 -1.79 -0.85
N TYR A 53 -1.65 -1.35 -1.64
CA TYR A 53 -0.46 -2.12 -1.92
C TYR A 53 0.70 -1.40 -1.28
N THR A 54 1.51 -2.12 -0.54
CA THR A 54 2.58 -1.52 0.24
C THR A 54 3.90 -2.17 -0.06
N ARG A 55 4.97 -1.42 0.18
CA ARG A 55 6.30 -1.99 0.14
C ARG A 55 7.11 -1.30 1.24
N ARG A 56 7.93 -2.09 1.89
CA ARG A 56 8.78 -1.52 2.91
C ARG A 56 9.95 -0.83 2.24
N THR A 57 10.26 0.37 2.65
CA THR A 57 11.38 1.07 2.07
C THR A 57 12.61 0.77 2.88
N ALA A 58 13.74 0.90 2.25
CA ALA A 58 14.97 0.62 2.93
C ALA A 58 15.53 1.80 3.66
N LYS A 59 14.82 2.88 3.66
CA LYS A 59 15.40 4.05 4.21
C LYS A 59 15.62 3.94 5.69
N GLU A 60 14.87 3.11 6.32
CA GLU A 60 15.05 3.02 7.74
C GLU A 60 16.44 2.50 8.05
N VAL A 61 17.03 1.81 7.14
CA VAL A 61 18.33 1.34 7.39
C VAL A 61 19.31 2.47 7.42
N ALA A 62 19.10 3.38 6.56
CA ALA A 62 20.03 4.47 6.46
C ALA A 62 19.99 5.33 7.67
N THR A 63 18.95 5.30 8.36
CA THR A 63 18.87 6.18 9.41
C THR A 63 19.72 5.82 10.54
N THR A 64 20.20 4.68 10.51
CA THR A 64 20.95 4.43 11.56
C THR A 64 22.09 5.17 11.45
N GLN A 65 22.39 5.71 11.90
CA GLN A 65 23.45 6.41 11.76
C GLN A 65 23.74 7.12 12.61
#